data_121d612494ecce4923513f35607cc1b7
#
_entry.id   121d612494ecce4923513f35607cc1b7
#
_cell.length_a   1.000
_cell.length_b   1.000
_cell.length_c   1.000
_cell.angle_alpha   90.00
_cell.angle_beta   90.00
_cell.angle_gamma   90.00
#
_symmetry.space_group_name_H-M   'P 1'
#
loop_
_entity.id
_entity.type
_entity.pdbx_description
1 polymer ?
#
loop_
_entity_poly.entity_id
_entity_poly.type
_entity_poly.pdbx_seq_one_letter_code
_entity_poly.pdbx_strand_id
1 'polypeptide(L)'
;MIEPISRALLESELNEKTFIRNTRKGGNEIYTVNQHNAPNTLKEIGRLRELTFRASGGGTGNAIDLDHYDLDKICYQQLIVWSPEDKEIIGGYRYIKCLNAIADLQNILLSTTHYFSFTPRFIAEYLPYTIELG
;
A
#
# COMPACT_ATOMS: atom_id res chain seq x y z
N MET A 1 8.82 17.55 -4.82
CA MET A 1 8.16 16.26 -5.15
C MET A 1 8.73 15.71 -6.45
N ILE A 2 8.65 14.41 -6.63
CA ILE A 2 9.06 13.81 -7.90
C ILE A 2 8.07 14.15 -9.02
N GLU A 3 8.51 14.00 -10.25
CA GLU A 3 7.61 14.11 -11.39
C GLU A 3 6.63 12.95 -11.43
N PRO A 4 5.43 13.15 -12.01
CA PRO A 4 4.48 12.05 -12.20
C PRO A 4 5.12 10.88 -12.96
N ILE A 5 4.86 9.66 -12.49
CA ILE A 5 5.32 8.46 -13.21
C ILE A 5 4.52 8.32 -14.50
N SER A 6 5.18 7.92 -15.58
CA SER A 6 4.50 7.79 -16.88
C SER A 6 3.38 6.77 -16.82
N ARG A 7 2.28 7.09 -17.48
CA ARG A 7 1.10 6.20 -17.54
C ARG A 7 1.42 4.84 -18.16
N ALA A 8 2.33 4.80 -19.11
CA ALA A 8 2.76 3.54 -19.74
C ALA A 8 3.47 2.62 -18.74
N LEU A 9 4.31 3.18 -17.85
CA LEU A 9 4.95 2.40 -16.78
C LEU A 9 3.92 1.86 -15.79
N LEU A 10 2.94 2.68 -15.39
CA LEU A 10 1.87 2.25 -14.50
C LEU A 10 1.07 1.11 -15.13
N GLU A 11 0.65 1.27 -16.38
CA GLU A 11 -0.12 0.25 -17.08
C GLU A 11 0.65 -1.07 -17.21
N SER A 12 1.97 -1.02 -17.39
CA SER A 12 2.78 -2.23 -17.49
C SER A 12 2.80 -3.05 -16.21
N GLU A 13 2.62 -2.39 -15.05
CA GLU A 13 2.59 -3.04 -13.74
C GLU A 13 1.19 -3.43 -13.28
N LEU A 14 0.15 -2.86 -13.89
CA LEU A 14 -1.25 -3.14 -13.60
C LEU A 14 -1.77 -4.17 -14.61
N ASN A 15 -1.53 -5.44 -14.33
CA ASN A 15 -1.77 -6.55 -15.22
C ASN A 15 -2.60 -7.64 -14.51
N GLU A 16 -2.81 -8.78 -15.17
CA GLU A 16 -3.60 -9.88 -14.61
C GLU A 16 -3.08 -10.44 -13.29
N LYS A 17 -1.77 -10.30 -13.01
CA LYS A 17 -1.16 -10.76 -11.75
C LYS A 17 -1.48 -9.84 -10.58
N THR A 18 -1.73 -8.56 -10.84
CA THR A 18 -2.03 -7.56 -9.80
C THR A 18 -3.51 -7.23 -9.74
N PHE A 19 -4.28 -7.61 -10.75
CA PHE A 19 -5.72 -7.35 -10.85
C PHE A 19 -6.52 -8.13 -9.81
N ILE A 20 -7.46 -7.44 -9.15
CA ILE A 20 -8.38 -8.05 -8.18
C ILE A 20 -9.77 -8.21 -8.80
N ARG A 21 -10.40 -7.09 -9.18
CA ARG A 21 -11.74 -7.06 -9.73
C ARG A 21 -12.09 -5.68 -10.26
N ASN A 22 -13.18 -5.61 -11.00
CA ASN A 22 -13.80 -4.33 -11.36
C ASN A 22 -14.57 -3.78 -10.16
N THR A 23 -14.68 -2.45 -10.08
CA THR A 23 -15.57 -1.80 -9.11
C THR A 23 -17.02 -2.07 -9.48
N ARG A 24 -17.91 -2.01 -8.50
CA ARG A 24 -19.35 -2.20 -8.75
C ARG A 24 -19.95 -1.08 -9.58
N LYS A 25 -19.44 0.14 -9.44
CA LYS A 25 -19.89 1.34 -10.15
C LYS A 25 -18.69 2.13 -10.62
N GLY A 26 -18.88 2.97 -11.64
CA GLY A 26 -17.88 3.92 -12.10
C GLY A 26 -16.91 3.40 -13.15
N GLY A 27 -16.99 2.12 -13.52
CA GLY A 27 -16.13 1.57 -14.58
C GLY A 27 -14.65 1.51 -14.25
N ASN A 28 -14.30 1.41 -12.95
CA ASN A 28 -12.91 1.38 -12.49
C ASN A 28 -12.46 -0.04 -12.17
N GLU A 29 -11.16 -0.18 -11.91
CA GLU A 29 -10.53 -1.45 -11.63
C GLU A 29 -9.78 -1.39 -10.30
N ILE A 30 -9.76 -2.52 -9.58
CA ILE A 30 -9.05 -2.64 -8.30
C ILE A 30 -7.85 -3.56 -8.50
N TYR A 31 -6.68 -3.08 -8.05
CA TYR A 31 -5.42 -3.79 -8.08
C TYR A 31 -4.82 -3.87 -6.69
N THR A 32 -4.00 -4.89 -6.44
CA THR A 32 -3.14 -4.97 -5.28
C THR A 32 -1.68 -5.03 -5.76
N VAL A 33 -0.87 -4.13 -5.26
CA VAL A 33 0.52 -3.97 -5.68
C VAL A 33 1.43 -3.80 -4.47
N ASN A 34 2.72 -4.05 -4.67
CA ASN A 34 3.73 -3.85 -3.64
C ASN A 34 5.07 -3.49 -4.26
N GLN A 35 6.08 -3.27 -3.41
CA GLN A 35 7.45 -2.93 -3.81
C GLN A 35 8.04 -3.94 -4.83
N HIS A 36 7.69 -5.21 -4.72
CA HIS A 36 8.31 -6.26 -5.52
C HIS A 36 7.68 -6.42 -6.89
N ASN A 37 6.37 -6.21 -7.03
CA ASN A 37 5.65 -6.43 -8.29
C ASN A 37 5.32 -5.16 -9.06
N ALA A 38 5.35 -4.00 -8.41
CA ALA A 38 4.97 -2.74 -9.04
C ALA A 38 5.73 -1.55 -8.45
N PRO A 39 7.07 -1.50 -8.58
CA PRO A 39 7.86 -0.45 -7.94
C PRO A 39 7.57 0.95 -8.47
N ASN A 40 7.23 1.11 -9.74
CA ASN A 40 6.88 2.43 -10.31
C ASN A 40 5.50 2.88 -9.84
N THR A 41 4.55 1.97 -9.77
CA THR A 41 3.22 2.26 -9.23
C THR A 41 3.32 2.66 -7.75
N LEU A 42 4.17 1.99 -6.98
CA LEU A 42 4.41 2.37 -5.59
C LEU A 42 4.98 3.79 -5.48
N LYS A 43 5.92 4.17 -6.34
CA LYS A 43 6.44 5.56 -6.38
C LYS A 43 5.33 6.56 -6.67
N GLU A 44 4.46 6.26 -7.60
CA GLU A 44 3.32 7.14 -7.91
C GLU A 44 2.37 7.26 -6.71
N ILE A 45 2.10 6.15 -6.01
CA ILE A 45 1.32 6.18 -4.78
C ILE A 45 1.97 7.11 -3.75
N GLY A 46 3.28 7.01 -3.55
CA GLY A 46 4.02 7.88 -2.63
C GLY A 46 3.96 9.36 -3.04
N ARG A 47 4.04 9.64 -4.34
CA ARG A 47 3.87 10.99 -4.86
C ARG A 47 2.47 11.54 -4.57
N LEU A 48 1.44 10.76 -4.84
CA LEU A 48 0.05 11.15 -4.62
C LEU A 48 -0.28 11.34 -3.15
N ARG A 49 0.28 10.51 -2.26
CA ARG A 49 0.16 10.68 -0.81
C ARG A 49 0.73 12.03 -0.38
N GLU A 50 1.97 12.32 -0.80
CA GLU A 50 2.63 13.59 -0.44
C GLU A 50 1.84 14.79 -0.98
N LEU A 51 1.39 14.72 -2.23
CA LEU A 51 0.59 15.77 -2.85
C LEU A 51 -0.71 16.02 -2.06
N THR A 52 -1.42 14.96 -1.72
CA THR A 52 -2.72 15.04 -1.03
C THR A 52 -2.57 15.55 0.40
N PHE A 53 -1.63 14.99 1.17
CA PHE A 53 -1.41 15.39 2.55
C PHE A 53 -0.82 16.79 2.65
N ARG A 54 0.08 17.16 1.74
CA ARG A 54 0.64 18.51 1.69
C ARG A 54 -0.43 19.55 1.39
N ALA A 55 -1.36 19.26 0.49
CA ALA A 55 -2.50 20.13 0.19
C ALA A 55 -3.40 20.32 1.41
N SER A 56 -3.44 19.33 2.32
CA SER A 56 -4.20 19.39 3.59
C SER A 56 -3.37 19.90 4.76
N GLY A 57 -2.13 20.34 4.54
CA GLY A 57 -1.26 20.90 5.57
C GLY A 57 -0.48 19.86 6.37
N GLY A 58 -0.49 18.58 5.97
CA GLY A 58 0.09 17.48 6.74
C GLY A 58 1.14 16.64 6.01
N GLY A 59 1.70 17.12 4.90
CA GLY A 59 2.71 16.39 4.15
C GLY A 59 4.02 16.18 4.91
N THR A 60 4.81 15.19 4.50
CA THR A 60 6.12 14.90 5.10
C THR A 60 7.18 15.94 4.74
N GLY A 61 6.97 16.69 3.67
CA GLY A 61 7.96 17.59 3.09
C GLY A 61 8.99 16.89 2.20
N ASN A 62 8.91 15.57 2.08
CA ASN A 62 9.80 14.77 1.26
C ASN A 62 9.35 14.74 -0.22
N ALA A 63 10.19 14.18 -1.08
CA ALA A 63 9.88 14.01 -2.50
C ALA A 63 8.69 13.08 -2.71
N ILE A 64 8.60 12.02 -1.90
CA ILE A 64 7.50 11.05 -1.87
C ILE A 64 7.20 10.69 -0.42
N ASP A 65 5.96 10.25 -0.17
CA ASP A 65 5.53 9.75 1.13
C ASP A 65 5.52 8.20 1.11
N LEU A 66 6.68 7.62 1.29
CA LEU A 66 6.87 6.18 1.46
C LEU A 66 7.76 5.94 2.67
N ASP A 67 7.47 4.89 3.43
CA ASP A 67 8.25 4.50 4.60
C ASP A 67 8.77 3.06 4.47
N HIS A 68 9.45 2.56 5.50
CA HIS A 68 10.00 1.22 5.47
C HIS A 68 8.93 0.12 5.41
N TYR A 69 7.71 0.39 5.87
CA TYR A 69 6.59 -0.57 5.74
C TYR A 69 6.17 -0.75 4.29
N ASP A 70 6.39 0.24 3.44
CA ASP A 70 6.14 0.15 2.00
C ASP A 70 7.31 -0.51 1.25
N LEU A 71 8.54 -0.33 1.72
CA LEU A 71 9.77 -0.56 0.93
C LEU A 71 10.58 -1.79 1.36
N ASP A 72 10.41 -2.29 2.58
CA ASP A 72 11.18 -3.42 3.07
C ASP A 72 10.82 -4.73 2.36
N LYS A 73 11.65 -5.76 2.55
CA LYS A 73 11.42 -7.08 1.98
C LYS A 73 10.06 -7.64 2.38
N ILE A 74 9.70 -7.53 3.67
CA ILE A 74 8.35 -7.77 4.16
C ILE A 74 7.65 -6.43 4.18
N CYS A 75 6.81 -6.18 3.20
CA CYS A 75 6.17 -4.88 3.00
C CYS A 75 4.66 -5.01 2.94
N TYR A 76 3.99 -3.88 3.19
CA TYR A 76 2.55 -3.79 3.04
C TYR A 76 2.14 -3.86 1.57
N GLN A 77 0.93 -4.38 1.35
CA GLN A 77 0.27 -4.32 0.04
C GLN A 77 -0.44 -2.99 -0.11
N GLN A 78 -0.52 -2.51 -1.34
CA GLN A 78 -1.28 -1.32 -1.69
C GLN A 78 -2.51 -1.75 -2.47
N LEU A 79 -3.70 -1.49 -1.92
CA LEU A 79 -4.95 -1.70 -2.63
C LEU A 79 -5.31 -0.37 -3.29
N ILE A 80 -5.40 -0.37 -4.61
CA ILE A 80 -5.65 0.86 -5.37
C ILE A 80 -6.86 0.71 -6.28
N VAL A 81 -7.53 1.83 -6.51
CA VAL A 81 -8.56 1.97 -7.53
C VAL A 81 -7.94 2.72 -8.71
N TRP A 82 -8.03 2.12 -9.87
CA TRP A 82 -7.48 2.62 -11.12
C TRP A 82 -8.59 2.99 -12.09
N SER A 83 -8.50 4.17 -12.69
CA SER A 83 -9.38 4.57 -13.79
C SER A 83 -8.75 4.19 -15.13
N PRO A 84 -9.28 3.18 -15.85
CA PRO A 84 -8.74 2.84 -17.16
C PRO A 84 -9.02 3.91 -18.21
N GLU A 85 -10.07 4.71 -18.04
CA GLU A 85 -10.39 5.82 -18.91
C GLU A 85 -9.39 6.96 -18.80
N ASP A 86 -9.13 7.41 -17.56
CA ASP A 86 -8.21 8.52 -17.28
C ASP A 86 -6.77 8.08 -17.15
N LYS A 87 -6.54 6.78 -16.97
CA LYS A 87 -5.22 6.17 -16.72
C LYS A 87 -4.56 6.77 -15.48
N GLU A 88 -5.34 6.83 -14.40
CA GLU A 88 -4.93 7.43 -13.13
C GLU A 88 -5.34 6.56 -11.95
N ILE A 89 -4.51 6.64 -10.89
CA ILE A 89 -4.88 6.10 -9.58
C ILE A 89 -5.85 7.09 -8.94
N ILE A 90 -7.06 6.62 -8.61
CA ILE A 90 -8.11 7.45 -7.99
C ILE A 90 -7.95 7.50 -6.48
N GLY A 91 -7.56 6.39 -5.87
CA GLY A 91 -7.41 6.30 -4.43
C GLY A 91 -6.93 4.92 -4.00
N GLY A 92 -6.77 4.75 -2.71
CA GLY A 92 -6.33 3.47 -2.16
C GLY A 92 -5.90 3.56 -0.72
N TYR A 93 -5.49 2.43 -0.17
CA TYR A 93 -4.90 2.32 1.14
C TYR A 93 -3.94 1.14 1.19
N ARG A 94 -3.09 1.09 2.20
CA ARG A 94 -2.19 -0.04 2.39
C ARG A 94 -2.73 -1.01 3.44
N TYR A 95 -2.36 -2.27 3.31
CA TYR A 95 -2.74 -3.30 4.26
C TYR A 95 -1.69 -4.40 4.30
N ILE A 96 -1.69 -5.17 5.36
CA ILE A 96 -0.89 -6.39 5.46
C ILE A 96 -1.69 -7.47 6.18
N LYS A 97 -1.57 -8.70 5.70
CA LYS A 97 -2.01 -9.86 6.47
C LYS A 97 -1.02 -10.03 7.62
N CYS A 98 -1.50 -9.94 8.86
CA CYS A 98 -0.63 -9.92 10.02
C CYS A 98 0.24 -11.17 10.14
N LEU A 99 -0.23 -12.31 9.64
CA LEU A 99 0.57 -13.54 9.58
C LEU A 99 1.87 -13.34 8.79
N ASN A 100 1.83 -12.55 7.72
CA ASN A 100 3.00 -12.27 6.88
C ASN A 100 3.96 -11.26 7.53
N ALA A 101 3.53 -10.55 8.56
CA ALA A 101 4.34 -9.56 9.28
C ALA A 101 5.13 -10.16 10.44
N ILE A 102 4.94 -11.43 10.76
CA ILE A 102 5.67 -12.13 11.83
C ILE A 102 7.01 -12.60 11.26
N ALA A 103 8.09 -11.88 11.57
CA ALA A 103 9.44 -12.27 11.17
C ALA A 103 9.98 -13.36 12.09
N ASP A 104 9.75 -13.22 13.41
CA ASP A 104 10.03 -14.22 14.43
C ASP A 104 9.12 -13.98 15.65
N LEU A 105 9.28 -14.78 16.72
CA LEU A 105 8.44 -14.69 17.92
C LEU A 105 8.50 -13.35 18.64
N GLN A 106 9.55 -12.55 18.39
CA GLN A 106 9.77 -11.25 19.05
C GLN A 106 9.64 -10.07 18.10
N ASN A 107 9.65 -10.30 16.77
CA ASN A 107 9.63 -9.26 15.76
C ASN A 107 8.37 -9.33 14.92
N ILE A 108 7.41 -8.48 15.26
CA ILE A 108 6.17 -8.30 14.50
C ILE A 108 6.29 -6.96 13.75
N LEU A 109 6.25 -7.03 12.42
CA LEU A 109 6.54 -5.89 11.54
C LEU A 109 5.26 -5.14 11.15
N LEU A 110 4.51 -4.68 12.17
CA LEU A 110 3.27 -3.93 12.00
C LEU A 110 3.46 -2.48 12.47
N SER A 111 2.85 -1.54 11.77
CA SER A 111 2.91 -0.12 12.16
C SER A 111 2.27 0.13 13.53
N THR A 112 1.25 -0.65 13.89
CA THR A 112 0.60 -0.54 15.21
C THR A 112 1.50 -0.93 16.37
N THR A 113 2.61 -1.65 16.15
CA THR A 113 3.56 -1.98 17.23
C THR A 113 4.28 -0.76 17.80
N HIS A 114 4.25 0.38 17.11
CA HIS A 114 4.73 1.65 17.65
C HIS A 114 3.88 2.17 18.80
N TYR A 115 2.63 1.77 18.86
CA TYR A 115 1.65 2.30 19.82
C TYR A 115 1.09 1.24 20.75
N PHE A 116 1.12 -0.03 20.37
CA PHE A 116 0.49 -1.13 21.11
C PHE A 116 1.42 -2.32 21.22
N SER A 117 1.29 -3.05 22.33
CA SER A 117 1.89 -4.37 22.51
C SER A 117 0.79 -5.41 22.40
N PHE A 118 1.09 -6.55 21.77
CA PHE A 118 0.15 -7.64 21.64
C PHE A 118 0.39 -8.69 22.74
N THR A 119 -0.71 -9.20 23.32
CA THR A 119 -0.61 -10.30 24.28
C THR A 119 -0.21 -11.60 23.56
N PRO A 120 0.46 -12.55 24.27
CA PRO A 120 0.75 -13.86 23.67
C PRO A 120 -0.48 -14.58 23.15
N ARG A 121 -1.62 -14.45 23.85
CA ARG A 121 -2.89 -15.03 23.42
C ARG A 121 -3.38 -14.43 22.10
N PHE A 122 -3.32 -13.10 21.96
CA PHE A 122 -3.71 -12.44 20.72
C PHE A 122 -2.84 -12.90 19.55
N ILE A 123 -1.52 -12.96 19.75
CA ILE A 123 -0.58 -13.42 18.73
C ILE A 123 -0.87 -14.84 18.28
N ALA A 124 -1.18 -15.74 19.23
CA ALA A 124 -1.43 -17.15 18.92
C ALA A 124 -2.80 -17.41 18.32
N GLU A 125 -3.84 -16.75 18.82
CA GLU A 125 -5.24 -17.10 18.50
C GLU A 125 -5.88 -16.17 17.47
N TYR A 126 -5.47 -14.91 17.37
CA TYR A 126 -6.14 -13.90 16.54
C TYR A 126 -5.27 -13.31 15.45
N LEU A 127 -4.00 -13.05 15.72
CA LEU A 127 -3.12 -12.38 14.76
C LEU A 127 -3.04 -13.13 13.41
N PRO A 128 -2.97 -14.47 13.35
CA PRO A 128 -2.92 -15.18 12.08
C PRO A 128 -4.13 -14.96 11.16
N TYR A 129 -5.24 -14.47 11.71
CA TYR A 129 -6.48 -14.22 10.99
C TYR A 129 -6.81 -12.74 10.85
N THR A 130 -5.84 -11.88 11.15
CA THR A 130 -6.03 -10.42 11.21
C THR A 130 -5.36 -9.75 10.03
N ILE A 131 -5.99 -8.69 9.54
CA ILE A 131 -5.43 -7.77 8.53
C ILE A 131 -5.28 -6.41 9.22
N GLU A 132 -4.11 -5.79 9.09
CA GLU A 132 -3.91 -4.41 9.50
C GLU A 132 -4.06 -3.48 8.31
N LEU A 133 -4.85 -2.42 8.51
CA LEU A 133 -4.93 -1.30 7.56
C LEU A 133 -3.96 -0.22 8.03
N GLY A 134 -3.16 0.26 7.11
CA GLY A 134 -2.16 1.27 7.43
C GLY A 134 -2.34 2.58 6.70
#